data_db01b6cefaf8f69d1a4fe36df1cd1ad4
#
_entry.id   db01b6cefaf8f69d1a4fe36df1cd1ad4
#
_cell.length_a   1.000
_cell.length_b   1.000
_cell.length_c   1.000
_cell.angle_alpha   90.00
_cell.angle_beta   90.00
_cell.angle_gamma   90.00
#
_symmetry.space_group_name_H-M   'P 1'
#
loop_
_entity.id
_entity.type
_entity.pdbx_description
1 polymer ?
#
loop_
_entity_poly.entity_id
_entity_poly.type
_entity_poly.pdbx_seq_one_letter_code
_entity_poly.pdbx_strand_id
1 'polypeptide(L)'
;MRKVTFWLSILLIFLIPWEDVTTVGSLGTLARATGLLVAACWAAMILTTGRFRKLRPFHLVAYLFVLWNIVSVLWSWDVDGTIERIKTYAQLLVLVIITWELYDTPVALLAGLQSYILGAFVLIGSTVSNYLAGIETAVYSGGRYAATGFNANDMGLILALGIPVAWHLAVSSVRGTIIRRLKPLNLVYIPLATMAILLSGSRGSMIAAAPAFFYILWSLRRLSPAFRALVFVVLVAGLLVSFSLVPQSSLQRLATTGSSISDADLGGRVSIWRDSIAVFSRQPLLGVGSGAFRVASVRRTVTHNVFLSILAELGIVGFTLFVALLAISVYEALNQPKLYAGLWLTTLSVWMLGALVHTWEYRKQTWLFLGLAVVSSALWHQETEPGAQTRLPARLDVSVAGQENRD
;
A
#
# COMPACT_ATOMS: atom_id res chain seq x y z
N MET A 1 -28.56 -3.85 -0.14
CA MET A 1 -27.33 -4.64 -0.24
C MET A 1 -26.10 -3.76 -0.56
N ARG A 2 -26.05 -2.96 -1.62
CA ARG A 2 -24.87 -2.17 -2.01
C ARG A 2 -24.30 -1.29 -0.88
N LYS A 3 -25.14 -0.58 -0.12
CA LYS A 3 -24.70 0.27 1.02
C LYS A 3 -24.00 -0.57 2.11
N VAL A 4 -24.56 -1.74 2.45
CA VAL A 4 -23.97 -2.63 3.46
C VAL A 4 -22.63 -3.16 2.99
N THR A 5 -22.57 -3.67 1.74
CA THR A 5 -21.31 -4.17 1.15
C THR A 5 -20.24 -3.09 1.09
N PHE A 6 -20.62 -1.84 0.75
CA PHE A 6 -19.72 -0.70 0.76
C PHE A 6 -19.15 -0.43 2.16
N TRP A 7 -19.98 -0.36 3.19
CA TRP A 7 -19.50 -0.11 4.55
C TRP A 7 -18.64 -1.24 5.11
N LEU A 8 -18.96 -2.49 4.76
CA LEU A 8 -18.10 -3.62 5.07
C LEU A 8 -16.76 -3.55 4.32
N SER A 9 -16.73 -3.04 3.09
CA SER A 9 -15.48 -2.83 2.37
C SER A 9 -14.64 -1.68 2.96
N ILE A 10 -15.27 -0.64 3.48
CA ILE A 10 -14.61 0.41 4.27
C ILE A 10 -13.98 -0.18 5.53
N LEU A 11 -14.71 -1.03 6.25
CA LEU A 11 -14.17 -1.76 7.41
C LEU A 11 -13.00 -2.65 7.01
N LEU A 12 -13.09 -3.37 5.89
CA LEU A 12 -11.98 -4.18 5.38
C LEU A 12 -10.73 -3.32 5.13
N ILE A 13 -10.86 -2.19 4.45
CA ILE A 13 -9.72 -1.29 4.20
C ILE A 13 -9.14 -0.74 5.51
N PHE A 14 -9.97 -0.45 6.51
CA PHE A 14 -9.52 -0.07 7.84
C PHE A 14 -8.68 -1.15 8.51
N LEU A 15 -9.04 -2.43 8.34
CA LEU A 15 -8.35 -3.56 8.95
C LEU A 15 -7.02 -3.90 8.25
N ILE A 16 -6.89 -3.63 6.94
CA ILE A 16 -5.71 -4.00 6.14
C ILE A 16 -4.38 -3.50 6.74
N PRO A 17 -4.21 -2.25 7.20
CA PRO A 17 -2.93 -1.80 7.75
C PRO A 17 -2.47 -2.56 8.99
N TRP A 18 -3.37 -3.04 9.83
CA TRP A 18 -3.07 -3.68 11.11
C TRP A 18 -3.56 -5.13 11.22
N GLU A 19 -3.68 -5.81 10.07
CA GLU A 19 -4.25 -7.15 9.98
C GLU A 19 -3.53 -8.20 10.83
N ASP A 20 -2.22 -8.09 11.01
CA ASP A 20 -1.42 -9.06 11.75
C ASP A 20 -1.51 -8.88 13.29
N VAL A 21 -2.16 -7.81 13.78
CA VAL A 21 -2.36 -7.58 15.23
C VAL A 21 -3.38 -8.56 15.82
N THR A 22 -4.38 -8.96 15.02
CA THR A 22 -5.51 -9.76 15.52
C THR A 22 -5.72 -11.01 14.67
N THR A 23 -5.79 -12.16 15.32
CA THR A 23 -6.13 -13.45 14.71
C THR A 23 -7.49 -13.95 15.22
N VAL A 24 -8.28 -14.54 14.35
CA VAL A 24 -9.63 -15.09 14.64
C VAL A 24 -9.60 -16.60 14.42
N GLY A 25 -9.09 -17.34 15.39
CA GLY A 25 -9.06 -18.80 15.35
C GLY A 25 -8.56 -19.35 14.00
N SER A 26 -9.27 -20.32 13.44
CA SER A 26 -8.94 -20.94 12.15
C SER A 26 -9.16 -20.07 10.92
N LEU A 27 -9.89 -18.96 11.04
CA LEU A 27 -10.12 -18.01 9.92
C LEU A 27 -8.91 -17.13 9.61
N GLY A 28 -7.90 -17.11 10.47
CA GLY A 28 -6.72 -16.29 10.33
C GLY A 28 -6.93 -14.86 10.84
N THR A 29 -6.57 -13.83 10.05
CA THR A 29 -6.69 -12.43 10.50
C THR A 29 -8.13 -11.91 10.41
N LEU A 30 -8.47 -10.91 11.24
CA LEU A 30 -9.78 -10.25 11.19
C LEU A 30 -10.04 -9.64 9.80
N ALA A 31 -9.01 -9.10 9.16
CA ALA A 31 -9.10 -8.60 7.79
C ALA A 31 -9.49 -9.69 6.78
N ARG A 32 -8.98 -10.93 6.95
CA ARG A 32 -9.34 -12.07 6.10
C ARG A 32 -10.81 -12.47 6.30
N ALA A 33 -11.25 -12.58 7.54
CA ALA A 33 -12.66 -12.93 7.85
C ALA A 33 -13.62 -11.86 7.28
N THR A 34 -13.31 -10.56 7.50
CA THR A 34 -14.09 -9.47 6.94
C THR A 34 -14.06 -9.48 5.41
N GLY A 35 -12.92 -9.77 4.80
CA GLY A 35 -12.78 -9.88 3.35
C GLY A 35 -13.67 -10.97 2.74
N LEU A 36 -13.76 -12.14 3.37
CA LEU A 36 -14.66 -13.21 2.95
C LEU A 36 -16.14 -12.80 3.06
N LEU A 37 -16.51 -12.10 4.14
CA LEU A 37 -17.86 -11.56 4.30
C LEU A 37 -18.19 -10.52 3.23
N VAL A 38 -17.28 -9.58 2.94
CA VAL A 38 -17.44 -8.59 1.87
C VAL A 38 -17.60 -9.27 0.52
N ALA A 39 -16.79 -10.31 0.24
CA ALA A 39 -16.86 -11.08 -1.00
C ALA A 39 -18.21 -11.78 -1.15
N ALA A 40 -18.73 -12.41 -0.08
CA ALA A 40 -20.03 -13.05 -0.09
C ALA A 40 -21.18 -12.04 -0.31
N CYS A 41 -21.17 -10.89 0.38
CA CYS A 41 -22.13 -9.82 0.19
C CYS A 41 -22.06 -9.22 -1.23
N TRP A 42 -20.86 -9.05 -1.78
CA TRP A 42 -20.65 -8.57 -3.14
C TRP A 42 -21.19 -9.59 -4.17
N ALA A 43 -20.85 -10.88 -4.03
CA ALA A 43 -21.35 -11.92 -4.92
C ALA A 43 -22.89 -11.98 -4.91
N ALA A 44 -23.51 -11.95 -3.73
CA ALA A 44 -24.97 -11.90 -3.58
C ALA A 44 -25.57 -10.63 -4.24
N MET A 45 -24.88 -9.48 -4.12
CA MET A 45 -25.30 -8.22 -4.79
C MET A 45 -25.28 -8.39 -6.32
N ILE A 46 -24.21 -8.93 -6.90
CA ILE A 46 -24.11 -9.15 -8.34
C ILE A 46 -25.16 -10.14 -8.84
N LEU A 47 -25.35 -11.26 -8.15
CA LEU A 47 -26.33 -12.29 -8.51
C LEU A 47 -27.78 -11.73 -8.49
N THR A 48 -28.10 -10.84 -7.54
CA THR A 48 -29.44 -10.27 -7.42
C THR A 48 -29.70 -9.09 -8.36
N THR A 49 -28.66 -8.33 -8.72
CA THR A 49 -28.85 -7.14 -9.57
C THR A 49 -28.52 -7.38 -11.04
N GLY A 50 -27.78 -8.43 -11.36
CA GLY A 50 -27.24 -8.69 -12.71
C GLY A 50 -26.32 -7.61 -13.24
N ARG A 51 -25.92 -6.65 -12.40
CA ARG A 51 -25.09 -5.49 -12.80
C ARG A 51 -23.65 -5.71 -12.40
N PHE A 52 -22.76 -5.60 -13.38
CA PHE A 52 -21.32 -5.70 -13.19
C PHE A 52 -20.63 -4.59 -13.97
N ARG A 53 -19.75 -3.85 -13.32
CA ARG A 53 -19.02 -2.73 -13.96
C ARG A 53 -18.01 -3.27 -14.96
N LYS A 54 -18.03 -2.73 -16.20
CA LYS A 54 -17.12 -3.13 -17.27
C LYS A 54 -15.66 -3.08 -16.82
N LEU A 55 -14.96 -4.21 -16.92
CA LEU A 55 -13.56 -4.34 -16.54
C LEU A 55 -12.66 -3.55 -17.48
N ARG A 56 -11.53 -3.08 -16.97
CA ARG A 56 -10.45 -2.42 -17.72
C ARG A 56 -9.29 -3.39 -17.97
N PRO A 57 -8.36 -3.08 -18.88
CA PRO A 57 -7.19 -3.92 -19.17
C PRO A 57 -6.41 -4.37 -17.93
N PHE A 58 -6.31 -3.52 -16.90
CA PHE A 58 -5.71 -3.86 -15.61
C PHE A 58 -6.31 -5.13 -15.00
N HIS A 59 -7.63 -5.27 -14.99
CA HIS A 59 -8.32 -6.41 -14.38
C HIS A 59 -8.09 -7.70 -15.19
N LEU A 60 -8.01 -7.59 -16.52
CA LEU A 60 -7.66 -8.74 -17.37
C LEU A 60 -6.23 -9.23 -17.08
N VAL A 61 -5.26 -8.32 -17.00
CA VAL A 61 -3.88 -8.68 -16.68
C VAL A 61 -3.76 -9.23 -15.26
N ALA A 62 -4.51 -8.67 -14.29
CA ALA A 62 -4.59 -9.20 -12.92
C ALA A 62 -5.13 -10.64 -12.90
N TYR A 63 -6.19 -10.90 -13.66
CA TYR A 63 -6.74 -12.26 -13.83
C TYR A 63 -5.71 -13.21 -14.45
N LEU A 64 -5.04 -12.80 -15.53
CA LEU A 64 -4.01 -13.62 -16.19
C LEU A 64 -2.83 -13.90 -15.26
N PHE A 65 -2.42 -12.92 -14.44
CA PHE A 65 -1.38 -13.12 -13.44
C PHE A 65 -1.80 -14.15 -12.38
N VAL A 66 -3.03 -14.06 -11.87
CA VAL A 66 -3.56 -15.04 -10.90
C VAL A 66 -3.74 -16.41 -11.55
N LEU A 67 -4.22 -16.47 -12.80
CA LEU A 67 -4.32 -17.72 -13.54
C LEU A 67 -2.95 -18.38 -13.72
N TRP A 68 -1.89 -17.59 -14.03
CA TRP A 68 -0.53 -18.08 -14.11
C TRP A 68 -0.02 -18.67 -12.78
N ASN A 69 -0.36 -18.02 -11.67
CA ASN A 69 -0.08 -18.57 -10.34
C ASN A 69 -0.81 -19.91 -10.11
N ILE A 70 -2.08 -20.05 -10.54
CA ILE A 70 -2.84 -21.31 -10.42
C ILE A 70 -2.18 -22.40 -11.26
N VAL A 71 -1.87 -22.11 -12.50
CA VAL A 71 -1.27 -23.08 -13.43
C VAL A 71 0.12 -23.53 -12.93
N SER A 72 0.83 -22.67 -12.19
CA SER A 72 2.17 -22.98 -11.67
C SER A 72 2.20 -24.16 -10.70
N VAL A 73 1.04 -24.59 -10.16
CA VAL A 73 0.97 -25.79 -9.32
C VAL A 73 1.40 -27.05 -10.05
N LEU A 74 1.27 -27.10 -11.38
CA LEU A 74 1.59 -28.26 -12.21
C LEU A 74 3.09 -28.60 -12.25
N TRP A 75 3.95 -27.61 -11.97
CA TRP A 75 5.42 -27.80 -11.96
C TRP A 75 6.08 -27.31 -10.67
N SER A 76 5.27 -26.98 -9.66
CA SER A 76 5.78 -26.42 -8.41
C SER A 76 6.68 -27.41 -7.65
N TRP A 77 7.79 -26.88 -7.12
CA TRP A 77 8.67 -27.60 -6.21
C TRP A 77 8.13 -27.67 -4.76
N ASP A 78 7.08 -26.88 -4.46
CA ASP A 78 6.37 -26.86 -3.18
C ASP A 78 4.87 -26.67 -3.45
N VAL A 79 4.15 -27.78 -3.65
CA VAL A 79 2.73 -27.76 -4.01
C VAL A 79 1.89 -27.14 -2.90
N ASP A 80 2.17 -27.45 -1.63
CA ASP A 80 1.42 -26.92 -0.49
C ASP A 80 1.61 -25.41 -0.34
N GLY A 81 2.86 -24.93 -0.45
CA GLY A 81 3.17 -23.51 -0.46
C GLY A 81 2.52 -22.77 -1.63
N THR A 82 2.47 -23.43 -2.80
CA THR A 82 1.79 -22.89 -3.99
C THR A 82 0.29 -22.77 -3.79
N ILE A 83 -0.37 -23.77 -3.21
CA ILE A 83 -1.81 -23.73 -2.93
C ILE A 83 -2.14 -22.57 -1.97
N GLU A 84 -1.35 -22.39 -0.89
CA GLU A 84 -1.54 -21.26 0.03
C GLU A 84 -1.33 -19.90 -0.66
N ARG A 85 -0.38 -19.82 -1.57
CA ARG A 85 -0.14 -18.61 -2.35
C ARG A 85 -1.28 -18.33 -3.34
N ILE A 86 -1.82 -19.34 -3.99
CA ILE A 86 -2.99 -19.24 -4.89
C ILE A 86 -4.21 -18.72 -4.13
N LYS A 87 -4.50 -19.25 -2.93
CA LYS A 87 -5.58 -18.72 -2.07
C LYS A 87 -5.41 -17.24 -1.78
N THR A 88 -4.17 -16.81 -1.52
CA THR A 88 -3.85 -15.41 -1.28
C THR A 88 -4.12 -14.55 -2.52
N TYR A 89 -3.59 -14.94 -3.69
CA TYR A 89 -3.80 -14.17 -4.92
C TYR A 89 -5.27 -14.14 -5.39
N ALA A 90 -6.01 -15.23 -5.18
CA ALA A 90 -7.46 -15.24 -5.44
C ALA A 90 -8.20 -14.19 -4.57
N GLN A 91 -7.87 -14.09 -3.28
CA GLN A 91 -8.43 -13.07 -2.39
C GLN A 91 -8.04 -11.65 -2.81
N LEU A 92 -6.81 -11.46 -3.28
CA LEU A 92 -6.32 -10.16 -3.78
C LEU A 92 -7.01 -9.74 -5.08
N LEU A 93 -7.25 -10.67 -6.00
CA LEU A 93 -8.04 -10.41 -7.21
C LEU A 93 -9.47 -10.01 -6.86
N VAL A 94 -10.11 -10.72 -5.93
CA VAL A 94 -11.45 -10.38 -5.44
C VAL A 94 -11.46 -9.00 -4.78
N LEU A 95 -10.45 -8.63 -3.98
CA LEU A 95 -10.30 -7.29 -3.41
C LEU A 95 -10.27 -6.21 -4.49
N VAL A 96 -9.49 -6.42 -5.56
CA VAL A 96 -9.38 -5.48 -6.68
C VAL A 96 -10.73 -5.32 -7.40
N ILE A 97 -11.45 -6.43 -7.65
CA ILE A 97 -12.74 -6.38 -8.32
C ILE A 97 -13.79 -5.70 -7.44
N ILE A 98 -13.81 -5.98 -6.14
CA ILE A 98 -14.74 -5.34 -5.19
C ILE A 98 -14.47 -3.84 -5.10
N THR A 99 -13.21 -3.42 -5.02
CA THR A 99 -12.86 -1.99 -5.00
C THR A 99 -13.24 -1.31 -6.31
N TRP A 100 -13.05 -1.97 -7.46
CA TRP A 100 -13.51 -1.48 -8.76
C TRP A 100 -15.02 -1.26 -8.80
N GLU A 101 -15.80 -2.19 -8.27
CA GLU A 101 -17.26 -2.15 -8.31
C GLU A 101 -17.87 -1.14 -7.34
N LEU A 102 -17.31 -1.01 -6.13
CA LEU A 102 -17.92 -0.23 -5.05
C LEU A 102 -17.42 1.22 -4.98
N TYR A 103 -16.20 1.51 -5.46
CA TYR A 103 -15.59 2.84 -5.37
C TYR A 103 -15.78 3.63 -6.67
N ASP A 104 -17.04 3.75 -7.09
CA ASP A 104 -17.45 4.37 -8.35
C ASP A 104 -17.72 5.88 -8.24
N THR A 105 -17.42 6.49 -7.11
CA THR A 105 -17.52 7.94 -6.88
C THR A 105 -16.28 8.48 -6.19
N PRO A 106 -15.91 9.76 -6.42
CA PRO A 106 -14.80 10.39 -5.71
C PRO A 106 -14.94 10.36 -4.18
N VAL A 107 -16.16 10.50 -3.67
CA VAL A 107 -16.45 10.44 -2.23
C VAL A 107 -16.15 9.02 -1.68
N ALA A 108 -16.55 7.98 -2.42
CA ALA A 108 -16.27 6.60 -2.03
C ALA A 108 -14.75 6.33 -2.03
N LEU A 109 -14.03 6.77 -3.07
CA LEU A 109 -12.57 6.66 -3.14
C LEU A 109 -11.89 7.33 -1.94
N LEU A 110 -12.25 8.59 -1.65
CA LEU A 110 -11.67 9.33 -0.53
C LEU A 110 -12.04 8.70 0.83
N ALA A 111 -13.24 8.12 0.96
CA ALA A 111 -13.64 7.39 2.17
C ALA A 111 -12.78 6.13 2.37
N GLY A 112 -12.47 5.38 1.30
CA GLY A 112 -11.54 4.25 1.35
C GLY A 112 -10.13 4.67 1.75
N LEU A 113 -9.60 5.73 1.16
CA LEU A 113 -8.29 6.29 1.52
C LEU A 113 -8.26 6.75 2.98
N GLN A 114 -9.32 7.43 3.44
CA GLN A 114 -9.44 7.85 4.85
C GLN A 114 -9.49 6.65 5.79
N SER A 115 -10.19 5.59 5.41
CA SER A 115 -10.29 4.37 6.19
C SER A 115 -8.92 3.69 6.37
N TYR A 116 -8.10 3.65 5.31
CA TYR A 116 -6.72 3.18 5.39
C TYR A 116 -5.89 3.99 6.41
N ILE A 117 -5.98 5.32 6.38
CA ILE A 117 -5.27 6.20 7.33
C ILE A 117 -5.73 5.95 8.76
N LEU A 118 -7.03 5.81 8.99
CA LEU A 118 -7.56 5.49 10.33
C LEU A 118 -7.05 4.12 10.83
N GLY A 119 -6.98 3.11 9.96
CA GLY A 119 -6.37 1.82 10.29
C GLY A 119 -4.87 1.93 10.58
N ALA A 120 -4.14 2.74 9.83
CA ALA A 120 -2.72 2.97 10.06
C ALA A 120 -2.43 3.67 11.41
N PHE A 121 -3.35 4.47 11.95
CA PHE A 121 -3.24 5.00 13.32
C PHE A 121 -3.25 3.91 14.39
N VAL A 122 -3.93 2.78 14.15
CA VAL A 122 -3.88 1.62 15.07
C VAL A 122 -2.46 1.07 15.16
N LEU A 123 -1.76 0.94 14.01
CA LEU A 123 -0.34 0.55 14.01
C LEU A 123 0.54 1.53 14.78
N ILE A 124 0.35 2.83 14.55
CA ILE A 124 1.10 3.87 15.26
C ILE A 124 0.86 3.75 16.76
N GLY A 125 -0.40 3.65 17.20
CA GLY A 125 -0.76 3.51 18.61
C GLY A 125 -0.15 2.26 19.26
N SER A 126 -0.22 1.11 18.59
CA SER A 126 0.40 -0.14 19.05
C SER A 126 1.93 -0.02 19.15
N THR A 127 2.58 0.62 18.16
CA THR A 127 4.03 0.84 18.18
C THR A 127 4.46 1.73 19.33
N VAL A 128 3.73 2.84 19.55
CA VAL A 128 4.01 3.76 20.66
C VAL A 128 3.77 3.08 22.00
N SER A 129 2.70 2.31 22.13
CA SER A 129 2.42 1.52 23.35
C SER A 129 3.56 0.55 23.66
N ASN A 130 4.03 -0.20 22.66
CA ASN A 130 5.15 -1.12 22.83
C ASN A 130 6.46 -0.38 23.19
N TYR A 131 6.71 0.78 22.59
CA TYR A 131 7.85 1.62 22.94
C TYR A 131 7.80 2.08 24.40
N LEU A 132 6.66 2.62 24.85
CA LEU A 132 6.49 3.08 26.24
C LEU A 132 6.56 1.93 27.26
N ALA A 133 6.15 0.74 26.88
CA ALA A 133 6.26 -0.47 27.70
C ALA A 133 7.66 -1.15 27.64
N GLY A 134 8.59 -0.65 26.81
CA GLY A 134 9.91 -1.26 26.62
C GLY A 134 9.87 -2.61 25.87
N ILE A 135 8.77 -2.89 25.13
CA ILE A 135 8.58 -4.16 24.40
C ILE A 135 9.22 -4.03 23.02
N GLU A 136 10.41 -4.59 22.85
CA GLU A 136 11.09 -4.66 21.55
C GLU A 136 10.51 -5.75 20.65
N THR A 137 10.79 -5.66 19.33
CA THR A 137 10.38 -6.72 18.38
C THR A 137 11.13 -8.02 18.66
N ALA A 138 10.41 -9.15 18.72
CA ALA A 138 10.98 -10.47 19.03
C ALA A 138 12.04 -10.96 18.03
N VAL A 139 12.06 -10.44 16.80
CA VAL A 139 12.94 -10.92 15.71
C VAL A 139 14.30 -10.21 15.70
N TYR A 140 14.41 -9.03 16.31
CA TYR A 140 15.64 -8.23 16.29
C TYR A 140 15.85 -7.55 17.65
N SER A 141 16.72 -8.08 18.47
CA SER A 141 17.26 -7.35 19.64
C SER A 141 17.98 -6.07 19.19
N GLY A 142 17.90 -5.00 19.97
CA GLY A 142 18.67 -3.78 19.74
C GLY A 142 17.85 -2.52 19.48
N GLY A 143 16.83 -2.28 20.30
CA GLY A 143 16.12 -0.98 20.33
C GLY A 143 15.20 -0.75 19.14
N ARG A 144 14.57 -1.80 18.60
CA ARG A 144 13.57 -1.70 17.54
C ARG A 144 12.17 -1.95 18.08
N TYR A 145 11.25 -1.08 17.73
CA TYR A 145 9.86 -1.16 18.15
C TYR A 145 8.92 -1.25 16.95
N ALA A 146 7.95 -2.15 17.01
CA ALA A 146 6.89 -2.28 16.02
C ALA A 146 5.57 -2.59 16.71
N ALA A 147 4.47 -2.48 15.97
CA ALA A 147 3.17 -2.93 16.44
C ALA A 147 3.20 -4.44 16.73
N THR A 148 2.41 -4.86 17.70
CA THR A 148 2.30 -6.28 18.08
C THR A 148 1.97 -7.15 16.86
N GLY A 149 2.68 -8.25 16.68
CA GLY A 149 2.51 -9.16 15.54
C GLY A 149 3.20 -8.73 14.24
N PHE A 150 3.78 -7.53 14.17
CA PHE A 150 4.38 -7.00 12.95
C PHE A 150 5.91 -7.12 12.91
N ASN A 151 6.40 -7.43 11.71
CA ASN A 151 7.79 -7.16 11.37
C ASN A 151 7.99 -5.63 11.25
N ALA A 152 9.03 -5.10 11.87
CA ALA A 152 9.33 -3.67 11.88
C ALA A 152 9.51 -3.07 10.46
N ASN A 153 10.01 -3.85 9.50
CA ASN A 153 10.20 -3.38 8.14
C ASN A 153 8.87 -3.30 7.38
N ASP A 154 7.99 -4.32 7.51
CA ASP A 154 6.67 -4.34 6.87
C ASP A 154 5.79 -3.22 7.44
N MET A 155 5.76 -3.08 8.78
CA MET A 155 5.04 -1.98 9.44
C MET A 155 5.50 -0.61 8.93
N GLY A 156 6.81 -0.40 8.87
CA GLY A 156 7.37 0.87 8.40
C GLY A 156 6.95 1.20 6.97
N LEU A 157 6.87 0.21 6.07
CA LEU A 157 6.42 0.44 4.69
C LEU A 157 4.91 0.70 4.61
N ILE A 158 4.09 0.03 5.43
CA ILE A 158 2.65 0.32 5.53
C ILE A 158 2.42 1.78 5.92
N LEU A 159 3.15 2.26 6.92
CA LEU A 159 3.06 3.65 7.38
C LEU A 159 3.58 4.63 6.33
N ALA A 160 4.66 4.31 5.64
CA ALA A 160 5.22 5.14 4.57
C ALA A 160 4.24 5.32 3.40
N LEU A 161 3.51 4.26 3.01
CA LEU A 161 2.44 4.33 2.00
C LEU A 161 1.28 5.24 2.42
N GLY A 162 1.01 5.34 3.71
CA GLY A 162 -0.01 6.26 4.24
C GLY A 162 0.37 7.73 4.14
N ILE A 163 1.66 8.11 4.08
CA ILE A 163 2.08 9.52 4.07
C ILE A 163 1.53 10.30 2.86
N PRO A 164 1.69 9.85 1.59
CA PRO A 164 1.13 10.56 0.45
C PRO A 164 -0.40 10.57 0.46
N VAL A 165 -1.03 9.51 0.98
CA VAL A 165 -2.50 9.42 1.13
C VAL A 165 -2.99 10.45 2.14
N ALA A 166 -2.38 10.52 3.34
CA ALA A 166 -2.72 11.49 4.37
C ALA A 166 -2.52 12.93 3.87
N TRP A 167 -1.41 13.19 3.18
CA TRP A 167 -1.17 14.49 2.57
C TRP A 167 -2.25 14.87 1.56
N HIS A 168 -2.59 13.97 0.64
CA HIS A 168 -3.66 14.20 -0.33
C HIS A 168 -4.98 14.54 0.36
N LEU A 169 -5.37 13.77 1.39
CA LEU A 169 -6.60 14.01 2.17
C LEU A 169 -6.57 15.34 2.94
N ALA A 170 -5.38 15.77 3.41
CA ALA A 170 -5.22 17.04 4.11
C ALA A 170 -5.39 18.26 3.18
N VAL A 171 -4.89 18.16 1.93
CA VAL A 171 -4.93 19.29 0.97
C VAL A 171 -6.16 19.28 0.06
N SER A 172 -6.85 18.13 -0.11
CA SER A 172 -8.03 18.00 -0.95
C SER A 172 -9.21 18.82 -0.40
N SER A 173 -9.94 19.49 -1.28
CA SER A 173 -11.11 20.28 -0.91
C SER A 173 -12.39 19.63 -1.41
N VAL A 174 -12.92 18.65 -0.67
CA VAL A 174 -14.25 18.09 -0.92
C VAL A 174 -15.24 18.73 0.03
N ARG A 175 -16.03 19.70 -0.47
CA ARG A 175 -17.04 20.40 0.34
C ARG A 175 -18.14 19.43 0.79
N GLY A 176 -18.64 19.62 2.03
CA GLY A 176 -19.80 18.88 2.53
C GLY A 176 -19.54 17.45 3.03
N THR A 177 -18.31 16.98 3.05
CA THR A 177 -17.97 15.63 3.54
C THR A 177 -17.32 15.65 4.93
N ILE A 178 -17.47 14.52 5.68
CA ILE A 178 -16.78 14.31 6.95
C ILE A 178 -15.25 14.36 6.79
N ILE A 179 -14.73 14.02 5.60
CA ILE A 179 -13.31 14.03 5.27
C ILE A 179 -12.71 15.42 5.50
N ARG A 180 -13.46 16.49 5.21
CA ARG A 180 -13.01 17.87 5.50
C ARG A 180 -12.73 18.10 6.98
N ARG A 181 -13.51 17.49 7.87
CA ARG A 181 -13.31 17.61 9.34
C ARG A 181 -12.09 16.83 9.80
N LEU A 182 -11.67 15.81 9.05
CA LEU A 182 -10.52 14.96 9.37
C LEU A 182 -9.19 15.47 8.82
N LYS A 183 -9.17 16.62 8.10
CA LYS A 183 -7.92 17.22 7.59
C LYS A 183 -6.83 17.41 8.64
N PRO A 184 -7.12 17.95 9.86
CA PRO A 184 -6.09 18.06 10.89
C PRO A 184 -5.51 16.71 11.30
N LEU A 185 -6.37 15.67 11.42
CA LEU A 185 -5.93 14.32 11.74
C LEU A 185 -4.99 13.76 10.65
N ASN A 186 -5.33 13.97 9.39
CA ASN A 186 -4.49 13.55 8.27
C ASN A 186 -3.13 14.28 8.26
N LEU A 187 -3.10 15.55 8.66
CA LEU A 187 -1.85 16.30 8.77
C LEU A 187 -0.98 15.77 9.93
N VAL A 188 -1.59 15.47 11.07
CA VAL A 188 -0.90 14.90 12.24
C VAL A 188 -0.41 13.46 11.98
N TYR A 189 -1.06 12.71 11.08
CA TYR A 189 -0.59 11.38 10.68
C TYR A 189 0.87 11.40 10.21
N ILE A 190 1.28 12.41 9.46
CA ILE A 190 2.60 12.46 8.81
C ILE A 190 3.74 12.42 9.85
N PRO A 191 3.82 13.31 10.85
CA PRO A 191 4.86 13.24 11.87
C PRO A 191 4.75 11.99 12.74
N LEU A 192 3.54 11.53 13.09
CA LEU A 192 3.36 10.32 13.89
C LEU A 192 3.79 9.04 13.16
N ALA A 193 3.47 8.93 11.86
CA ALA A 193 3.94 7.83 11.02
C ALA A 193 5.48 7.87 10.89
N THR A 194 6.06 9.07 10.72
CA THR A 194 7.50 9.25 10.67
C THR A 194 8.17 8.81 11.98
N MET A 195 7.61 9.20 13.12
CA MET A 195 8.08 8.75 14.42
C MET A 195 8.05 7.22 14.55
N ALA A 196 6.94 6.58 14.18
CA ALA A 196 6.82 5.12 14.26
C ALA A 196 7.79 4.40 13.29
N ILE A 197 8.05 4.96 12.10
CA ILE A 197 9.07 4.47 11.17
C ILE A 197 10.47 4.60 11.79
N LEU A 198 10.79 5.72 12.46
CA LEU A 198 12.06 5.90 13.17
C LEU A 198 12.21 4.90 14.32
N LEU A 199 11.18 4.71 15.16
CA LEU A 199 11.14 3.72 16.23
C LEU A 199 11.35 2.29 15.70
N SER A 200 10.89 1.99 14.50
CA SER A 200 11.11 0.68 13.86
C SER A 200 12.58 0.43 13.48
N GLY A 201 13.39 1.47 13.37
CA GLY A 201 14.76 1.39 12.88
C GLY A 201 14.88 0.78 11.47
N SER A 202 13.82 0.87 10.66
CA SER A 202 13.77 0.32 9.30
C SER A 202 14.37 1.27 8.27
N ARG A 203 15.61 1.02 7.87
CA ARG A 203 16.32 1.79 6.82
C ARG A 203 15.56 1.78 5.50
N GLY A 204 15.05 0.61 5.10
CA GLY A 204 14.29 0.45 3.85
C GLY A 204 13.02 1.28 3.82
N SER A 205 12.26 1.34 4.93
CA SER A 205 11.03 2.11 5.02
C SER A 205 11.29 3.63 5.05
N MET A 206 12.41 4.06 5.67
CA MET A 206 12.85 5.46 5.64
C MET A 206 13.16 5.92 4.20
N ILE A 207 13.93 5.13 3.46
CA ILE A 207 14.26 5.41 2.06
C ILE A 207 12.98 5.40 1.22
N ALA A 208 12.10 4.42 1.45
CA ALA A 208 10.84 4.33 0.73
C ALA A 208 9.92 5.53 0.98
N ALA A 209 9.95 6.16 2.16
CA ALA A 209 9.17 7.35 2.48
C ALA A 209 9.69 8.64 1.78
N ALA A 210 10.92 8.68 1.29
CA ALA A 210 11.53 9.88 0.72
C ALA A 210 10.71 10.53 -0.42
N PRO A 211 10.14 9.80 -1.39
CA PRO A 211 9.28 10.39 -2.43
C PRO A 211 8.07 11.12 -1.85
N ALA A 212 7.49 10.63 -0.74
CA ALA A 212 6.34 11.27 -0.11
C ALA A 212 6.72 12.63 0.50
N PHE A 213 7.87 12.73 1.16
CA PHE A 213 8.36 13.99 1.69
C PHE A 213 8.72 14.97 0.57
N PHE A 214 9.35 14.50 -0.49
CA PHE A 214 9.63 15.32 -1.67
C PHE A 214 8.35 15.89 -2.29
N TYR A 215 7.31 15.05 -2.45
CA TYR A 215 6.02 15.48 -2.96
C TYR A 215 5.34 16.50 -2.05
N ILE A 216 5.38 16.32 -0.72
CA ILE A 216 4.88 17.30 0.25
C ILE A 216 5.57 18.64 0.03
N LEU A 217 6.91 18.67 0.06
CA LEU A 217 7.71 19.91 -0.10
C LEU A 217 7.42 20.61 -1.44
N TRP A 218 7.36 19.83 -2.52
CA TRP A 218 7.07 20.38 -3.85
C TRP A 218 5.66 20.96 -3.96
N SER A 219 4.69 20.33 -3.34
CA SER A 219 3.28 20.75 -3.38
C SER A 219 2.96 21.93 -2.45
N LEU A 220 3.80 22.23 -1.44
CA LEU A 220 3.64 23.39 -0.54
C LEU A 220 3.48 24.70 -1.31
N ARG A 221 4.13 24.84 -2.47
CA ARG A 221 4.08 26.05 -3.31
C ARG A 221 2.65 26.40 -3.78
N ARG A 222 1.76 25.41 -3.79
CA ARG A 222 0.37 25.55 -4.26
C ARG A 222 -0.62 25.90 -3.15
N LEU A 223 -0.16 25.93 -1.89
CA LEU A 223 -1.00 26.19 -0.73
C LEU A 223 -0.99 27.68 -0.37
N SER A 224 -2.08 28.14 0.29
CA SER A 224 -2.12 29.50 0.85
C SER A 224 -1.00 29.70 1.87
N PRO A 225 -0.48 30.94 2.05
CA PRO A 225 0.59 31.22 2.99
C PRO A 225 0.28 30.79 4.41
N ALA A 226 -0.96 31.03 4.89
CA ALA A 226 -1.40 30.64 6.23
C ALA A 226 -1.41 29.11 6.43
N PHE A 227 -1.93 28.36 5.45
CA PHE A 227 -1.94 26.89 5.53
C PHE A 227 -0.52 26.31 5.40
N ARG A 228 0.35 26.91 4.58
CA ARG A 228 1.77 26.56 4.47
C ARG A 228 2.51 26.74 5.81
N ALA A 229 2.28 27.88 6.49
CA ALA A 229 2.84 28.11 7.82
C ALA A 229 2.36 27.08 8.84
N LEU A 230 1.05 26.76 8.87
CA LEU A 230 0.51 25.71 9.72
C LEU A 230 1.17 24.34 9.45
N VAL A 231 1.25 23.95 8.19
CA VAL A 231 1.92 22.68 7.78
C VAL A 231 3.37 22.67 8.24
N PHE A 232 4.09 23.76 8.01
CA PHE A 232 5.49 23.88 8.43
C PHE A 232 5.64 23.69 9.93
N VAL A 233 4.82 24.39 10.74
CA VAL A 233 4.84 24.27 12.20
C VAL A 233 4.53 22.83 12.63
N VAL A 234 3.49 22.21 12.09
CA VAL A 234 3.10 20.83 12.47
C VAL A 234 4.19 19.82 12.11
N LEU A 235 4.76 19.94 10.90
CA LEU A 235 5.81 19.02 10.47
C LEU A 235 7.10 19.21 11.25
N VAL A 236 7.56 20.45 11.45
CA VAL A 236 8.80 20.74 12.18
C VAL A 236 8.65 20.36 13.65
N ALA A 237 7.59 20.79 14.32
CA ALA A 237 7.34 20.41 15.71
C ALA A 237 7.23 18.88 15.87
N GLY A 238 6.46 18.23 14.98
CA GLY A 238 6.33 16.77 14.98
C GLY A 238 7.64 16.04 14.74
N LEU A 239 8.50 16.52 13.85
CA LEU A 239 9.83 15.96 13.62
C LEU A 239 10.75 16.16 14.83
N LEU A 240 10.78 17.35 15.42
CA LEU A 240 11.56 17.61 16.64
C LEU A 240 11.16 16.69 17.78
N VAL A 241 9.86 16.54 18.03
CA VAL A 241 9.34 15.58 19.02
C VAL A 241 9.73 14.14 18.65
N SER A 242 9.61 13.76 17.37
CA SER A 242 10.00 12.42 16.91
C SER A 242 11.47 12.14 17.21
N PHE A 243 12.37 13.05 16.87
CA PHE A 243 13.81 12.87 17.11
C PHE A 243 14.17 12.86 18.59
N SER A 244 13.47 13.59 19.45
CA SER A 244 13.71 13.57 20.90
C SER A 244 13.27 12.27 21.58
N LEU A 245 12.28 11.57 21.01
CA LEU A 245 11.72 10.33 21.56
C LEU A 245 12.38 9.06 20.99
N VAL A 246 13.03 9.14 19.82
CA VAL A 246 13.62 7.97 19.17
C VAL A 246 14.92 7.54 19.89
N PRO A 247 15.07 6.24 20.27
CA PRO A 247 16.28 5.73 20.90
C PRO A 247 17.53 5.95 20.04
N GLN A 248 18.65 6.23 20.69
CA GLN A 248 19.94 6.41 19.99
C GLN A 248 20.34 5.18 19.17
N SER A 249 20.00 3.97 19.64
CA SER A 249 20.21 2.71 18.88
C SER A 249 19.51 2.71 17.52
N SER A 250 18.27 3.18 17.45
CA SER A 250 17.54 3.33 16.17
C SER A 250 18.18 4.38 15.27
N LEU A 251 18.60 5.54 15.83
CA LEU A 251 19.28 6.59 15.08
C LEU A 251 20.65 6.14 14.56
N GLN A 252 21.44 5.44 15.36
CA GLN A 252 22.73 4.87 14.94
C GLN A 252 22.56 3.88 13.79
N ARG A 253 21.54 3.01 13.83
CA ARG A 253 21.23 2.09 12.73
C ARG A 253 20.89 2.83 11.44
N LEU A 254 20.19 3.95 11.54
CA LEU A 254 19.87 4.79 10.37
C LEU A 254 21.13 5.50 9.84
N ALA A 255 21.99 5.98 10.74
CA ALA A 255 23.25 6.63 10.38
C ALA A 255 24.23 5.67 9.64
N THR A 256 24.24 4.37 9.97
CA THR A 256 25.07 3.35 9.30
C THR A 256 24.50 2.88 7.96
N THR A 257 23.43 3.52 7.43
CA THR A 257 22.84 3.14 6.13
C THR A 257 23.85 3.30 4.99
N GLY A 258 24.65 4.37 5.00
CA GLY A 258 25.66 4.63 3.98
C GLY A 258 26.73 3.56 3.92
N SER A 259 27.31 3.17 5.07
CA SER A 259 28.33 2.10 5.15
C SER A 259 27.75 0.74 4.73
N SER A 260 26.54 0.41 5.14
CA SER A 260 25.89 -0.85 4.72
C SER A 260 25.64 -0.95 3.22
N ILE A 261 25.47 0.18 2.53
CA ILE A 261 25.36 0.24 1.07
C ILE A 261 26.76 0.08 0.45
N SER A 262 27.78 0.77 0.98
CA SER A 262 29.16 0.69 0.47
C SER A 262 29.76 -0.71 0.64
N ASP A 263 29.46 -1.39 1.74
CA ASP A 263 29.94 -2.76 2.01
C ASP A 263 29.21 -3.83 1.19
N ALA A 264 28.25 -3.43 0.34
CA ALA A 264 27.43 -4.29 -0.55
C ALA A 264 26.74 -5.46 0.16
N ASP A 265 26.55 -5.41 1.49
CA ASP A 265 25.91 -6.49 2.24
C ASP A 265 24.41 -6.30 2.41
N LEU A 266 23.94 -5.04 2.49
CA LEU A 266 22.52 -4.68 2.65
C LEU A 266 21.80 -5.54 3.72
N GLY A 267 22.50 -5.93 4.78
CA GLY A 267 21.99 -6.79 5.84
C GLY A 267 21.75 -8.24 5.39
N GLY A 268 22.66 -8.80 4.61
CA GLY A 268 22.63 -10.19 4.12
C GLY A 268 21.77 -10.41 2.88
N ARG A 269 21.13 -9.36 2.34
CA ARG A 269 20.22 -9.49 1.19
C ARG A 269 20.91 -9.83 -0.12
N VAL A 270 22.14 -9.35 -0.34
CA VAL A 270 22.88 -9.59 -1.59
C VAL A 270 23.10 -11.09 -1.82
N SER A 271 23.38 -11.84 -0.79
CA SER A 271 23.52 -13.29 -0.89
C SER A 271 22.20 -13.99 -1.20
N ILE A 272 21.07 -13.51 -0.67
CA ILE A 272 19.72 -14.01 -0.99
C ILE A 272 19.35 -13.67 -2.44
N TRP A 273 19.72 -12.49 -2.91
CA TRP A 273 19.48 -12.09 -4.30
C TRP A 273 20.26 -12.92 -5.30
N ARG A 274 21.53 -13.24 -4.99
CA ARG A 274 22.32 -14.18 -5.80
C ARG A 274 21.68 -15.58 -5.85
N ASP A 275 21.18 -16.06 -4.71
CA ASP A 275 20.45 -17.32 -4.64
C ASP A 275 19.16 -17.26 -5.49
N SER A 276 18.43 -16.14 -5.44
CA SER A 276 17.23 -15.93 -6.26
C SER A 276 17.53 -15.97 -7.76
N ILE A 277 18.62 -15.33 -8.19
CA ILE A 277 19.08 -15.37 -9.59
C ILE A 277 19.48 -16.81 -9.98
N ALA A 278 20.16 -17.53 -9.09
CA ALA A 278 20.55 -18.92 -9.34
C ALA A 278 19.30 -19.84 -9.46
N VAL A 279 18.26 -19.62 -8.66
CA VAL A 279 16.99 -20.35 -8.77
C VAL A 279 16.31 -20.02 -10.11
N PHE A 280 16.20 -18.73 -10.44
CA PHE A 280 15.64 -18.28 -11.73
C PHE A 280 16.36 -18.90 -12.93
N SER A 281 17.70 -18.95 -12.91
CA SER A 281 18.51 -19.50 -14.01
C SER A 281 18.25 -20.99 -14.29
N ARG A 282 17.70 -21.73 -13.31
CA ARG A 282 17.34 -23.15 -13.51
C ARG A 282 16.05 -23.32 -14.28
N GLN A 283 15.08 -22.40 -14.12
CA GLN A 283 13.78 -22.44 -14.80
C GLN A 283 13.32 -21.03 -15.23
N PRO A 284 13.98 -20.39 -16.19
CA PRO A 284 13.77 -18.98 -16.48
C PRO A 284 12.39 -18.66 -17.08
N LEU A 285 11.74 -19.59 -17.79
CA LEU A 285 10.45 -19.35 -18.41
C LEU A 285 9.30 -19.48 -17.42
N LEU A 286 9.27 -20.57 -16.64
CA LEU A 286 8.13 -20.94 -15.79
C LEU A 286 8.33 -20.62 -14.32
N GLY A 287 9.58 -20.50 -13.86
CA GLY A 287 9.93 -20.43 -12.45
C GLY A 287 9.74 -21.77 -11.73
N VAL A 288 9.96 -21.78 -10.42
CA VAL A 288 9.88 -22.99 -9.58
C VAL A 288 8.50 -23.25 -8.98
N GLY A 289 7.51 -22.42 -9.29
CA GLY A 289 6.16 -22.44 -8.74
C GLY A 289 5.93 -21.29 -7.73
N SER A 290 4.71 -20.78 -7.70
CA SER A 290 4.31 -19.69 -6.82
C SER A 290 4.51 -20.07 -5.35
N GLY A 291 5.21 -19.26 -4.55
CA GLY A 291 5.50 -19.56 -3.15
C GLY A 291 6.61 -20.59 -2.91
N ALA A 292 7.16 -21.22 -3.95
CA ALA A 292 8.12 -22.32 -3.84
C ALA A 292 9.59 -21.87 -3.65
N PHE A 293 9.88 -20.57 -3.74
CA PHE A 293 11.26 -20.07 -3.61
C PHE A 293 11.95 -20.55 -2.33
N ARG A 294 11.25 -20.56 -1.19
CA ARG A 294 11.81 -20.97 0.09
C ARG A 294 12.34 -22.41 0.07
N VAL A 295 11.68 -23.31 -0.65
CA VAL A 295 12.12 -24.70 -0.80
C VAL A 295 13.24 -24.81 -1.84
N ALA A 296 13.17 -24.05 -2.93
CA ALA A 296 14.14 -24.04 -4.02
C ALA A 296 15.48 -23.39 -3.63
N SER A 297 15.47 -22.46 -2.67
CA SER A 297 16.63 -21.69 -2.26
C SER A 297 17.46 -22.42 -1.20
N VAL A 298 18.80 -22.29 -1.29
CA VAL A 298 19.75 -22.86 -0.33
C VAL A 298 19.50 -22.30 1.06
N ARG A 299 19.14 -21.02 1.15
CA ARG A 299 18.97 -20.31 2.43
C ARG A 299 17.60 -20.50 3.07
N ARG A 300 16.65 -21.12 2.39
CA ARG A 300 15.28 -21.40 2.85
C ARG A 300 14.56 -20.18 3.44
N THR A 301 14.83 -19.00 2.88
CA THR A 301 14.25 -17.72 3.30
C THR A 301 13.46 -17.07 2.15
N VAL A 302 12.82 -15.93 2.40
CA VAL A 302 12.15 -15.13 1.37
C VAL A 302 13.16 -14.24 0.63
N THR A 303 12.84 -13.83 -0.60
CA THR A 303 13.74 -13.07 -1.48
C THR A 303 14.08 -11.67 -0.97
N HIS A 304 13.21 -11.07 -0.15
CA HIS A 304 13.30 -9.64 0.22
C HIS A 304 13.44 -8.70 -0.98
N ASN A 305 12.84 -9.07 -2.12
CA ASN A 305 12.75 -8.26 -3.33
C ASN A 305 11.62 -8.83 -4.18
N VAL A 306 10.60 -8.00 -4.48
CA VAL A 306 9.41 -8.41 -5.24
C VAL A 306 9.77 -8.95 -6.61
N PHE A 307 10.67 -8.28 -7.33
CA PHE A 307 11.02 -8.62 -8.72
C PHE A 307 11.77 -9.94 -8.81
N LEU A 308 12.71 -10.15 -7.91
CA LEU A 308 13.45 -11.41 -7.83
C LEU A 308 12.57 -12.56 -7.32
N SER A 309 11.59 -12.27 -6.44
CA SER A 309 10.59 -13.23 -6.00
C SER A 309 9.79 -13.76 -7.18
N ILE A 310 9.21 -12.86 -7.95
CA ILE A 310 8.36 -13.21 -9.10
C ILE A 310 9.18 -13.91 -10.20
N LEU A 311 10.39 -13.43 -10.49
CA LEU A 311 11.27 -14.09 -11.46
C LEU A 311 11.61 -15.53 -11.05
N ALA A 312 11.98 -15.75 -9.78
CA ALA A 312 12.33 -17.07 -9.30
C ALA A 312 11.12 -18.01 -9.24
N GLU A 313 9.96 -17.51 -8.77
CA GLU A 313 8.76 -18.33 -8.56
C GLU A 313 7.93 -18.55 -9.84
N LEU A 314 7.76 -17.53 -10.67
CA LEU A 314 6.82 -17.51 -11.79
C LEU A 314 7.51 -17.32 -13.16
N GLY A 315 8.84 -17.22 -13.18
CA GLY A 315 9.62 -17.03 -14.37
C GLY A 315 9.36 -15.70 -15.09
N ILE A 316 9.85 -15.60 -16.32
CA ILE A 316 9.70 -14.39 -17.14
C ILE A 316 8.23 -14.12 -17.51
N VAL A 317 7.40 -15.15 -17.63
CA VAL A 317 5.97 -15.00 -17.94
C VAL A 317 5.26 -14.28 -16.81
N GLY A 318 5.38 -14.78 -15.56
CA GLY A 318 4.79 -14.14 -14.39
C GLY A 318 5.35 -12.74 -14.16
N PHE A 319 6.65 -12.55 -14.38
CA PHE A 319 7.31 -11.26 -14.29
C PHE A 319 6.74 -10.24 -15.28
N THR A 320 6.57 -10.63 -16.54
CA THR A 320 6.00 -9.75 -17.58
C THR A 320 4.56 -9.34 -17.23
N LEU A 321 3.74 -10.28 -16.78
CA LEU A 321 2.37 -9.97 -16.34
C LEU A 321 2.35 -9.00 -15.15
N PHE A 322 3.23 -9.18 -14.17
CA PHE A 322 3.30 -8.29 -13.02
C PHE A 322 3.82 -6.89 -13.39
N VAL A 323 4.84 -6.81 -14.25
CA VAL A 323 5.33 -5.52 -14.78
C VAL A 323 4.24 -4.82 -15.59
N ALA A 324 3.44 -5.56 -16.35
CA ALA A 324 2.30 -5.00 -17.07
C ALA A 324 1.25 -4.40 -16.11
N LEU A 325 0.95 -5.04 -14.96
CA LEU A 325 0.09 -4.46 -13.91
C LEU A 325 0.64 -3.13 -13.40
N LEU A 326 1.93 -3.08 -13.10
CA LEU A 326 2.60 -1.86 -12.65
C LEU A 326 2.55 -0.77 -13.72
N ALA A 327 2.89 -1.12 -14.97
CA ALA A 327 2.89 -0.19 -16.10
C ALA A 327 1.50 0.40 -16.36
N ILE A 328 0.45 -0.42 -16.33
CA ILE A 328 -0.93 0.05 -16.46
C ILE A 328 -1.29 0.98 -15.30
N SER A 329 -0.93 0.65 -14.06
CA SER A 329 -1.23 1.50 -12.89
C SER A 329 -0.51 2.84 -12.97
N VAL A 330 0.74 2.88 -13.43
CA VAL A 330 1.50 4.11 -13.67
C VAL A 330 0.89 4.91 -14.82
N TYR A 331 0.54 4.26 -15.93
CA TYR A 331 -0.14 4.91 -17.06
C TYR A 331 -1.46 5.56 -16.62
N GLU A 332 -2.29 4.83 -15.88
CA GLU A 332 -3.56 5.35 -15.34
C GLU A 332 -3.32 6.50 -14.35
N ALA A 333 -2.26 6.46 -13.54
CA ALA A 333 -1.89 7.55 -12.63
C ALA A 333 -1.46 8.81 -13.38
N LEU A 334 -0.70 8.68 -14.48
CA LEU A 334 -0.25 9.81 -15.31
C LEU A 334 -1.40 10.52 -16.02
N ASN A 335 -2.46 9.81 -16.38
CA ASN A 335 -3.64 10.33 -17.10
C ASN A 335 -4.72 10.91 -16.18
N GLN A 336 -4.35 11.41 -14.99
CA GLN A 336 -5.24 12.03 -14.02
C GLN A 336 -4.90 13.51 -13.81
N PRO A 337 -5.81 14.31 -13.22
CA PRO A 337 -5.50 15.67 -12.80
C PRO A 337 -4.29 15.71 -11.86
N LYS A 338 -3.48 16.77 -11.96
CA LYS A 338 -2.18 16.89 -11.29
C LYS A 338 -2.16 16.50 -9.80
N LEU A 339 -3.26 16.76 -9.07
CA LEU A 339 -3.36 16.42 -7.65
C LEU A 339 -3.46 14.90 -7.41
N TYR A 340 -4.26 14.21 -8.22
CA TYR A 340 -4.42 12.75 -8.14
C TYR A 340 -3.23 12.02 -8.77
N ALA A 341 -2.72 12.52 -9.89
CA ALA A 341 -1.46 12.02 -10.46
C ALA A 341 -0.32 12.09 -9.43
N GLY A 342 -0.19 13.23 -8.72
CA GLY A 342 0.78 13.39 -7.64
C GLY A 342 0.60 12.37 -6.51
N LEU A 343 -0.64 12.12 -6.05
CA LEU A 343 -0.95 11.08 -5.07
C LEU A 343 -0.46 9.71 -5.54
N TRP A 344 -0.94 9.26 -6.71
CA TRP A 344 -0.72 7.88 -7.14
C TRP A 344 0.72 7.63 -7.55
N LEU A 345 1.35 8.54 -8.29
CA LEU A 345 2.77 8.41 -8.65
C LEU A 345 3.67 8.38 -7.43
N THR A 346 3.36 9.20 -6.41
CA THR A 346 4.12 9.18 -5.15
C THR A 346 3.90 7.89 -4.38
N THR A 347 2.64 7.43 -4.25
CA THR A 347 2.32 6.17 -3.56
C THR A 347 2.98 4.98 -4.25
N LEU A 348 2.94 4.92 -5.59
CA LEU A 348 3.62 3.89 -6.38
C LEU A 348 5.15 3.98 -6.26
N SER A 349 5.72 5.18 -6.16
CA SER A 349 7.16 5.36 -5.92
C SER A 349 7.59 4.88 -4.53
N VAL A 350 6.81 5.18 -3.49
CA VAL A 350 7.03 4.65 -2.13
C VAL A 350 6.97 3.12 -2.14
N TRP A 351 5.94 2.55 -2.79
CA TRP A 351 5.80 1.11 -2.94
C TRP A 351 6.98 0.50 -3.71
N MET A 352 7.40 1.11 -4.82
CA MET A 352 8.49 0.63 -5.67
C MET A 352 9.81 0.53 -4.90
N LEU A 353 10.17 1.58 -4.15
CA LEU A 353 11.37 1.57 -3.32
C LEU A 353 11.28 0.51 -2.20
N GLY A 354 10.11 0.35 -1.61
CA GLY A 354 9.85 -0.73 -0.66
C GLY A 354 9.98 -2.12 -1.29
N ALA A 355 9.46 -2.32 -2.49
CA ALA A 355 9.48 -3.58 -3.23
C ALA A 355 10.88 -4.08 -3.56
N LEU A 356 11.87 -3.18 -3.66
CA LEU A 356 13.28 -3.56 -3.85
C LEU A 356 13.90 -4.26 -2.64
N VAL A 357 13.30 -4.11 -1.45
CA VAL A 357 13.85 -4.63 -0.19
C VAL A 357 12.84 -5.43 0.64
N HIS A 358 11.67 -5.73 0.10
CA HIS A 358 10.62 -6.55 0.71
C HIS A 358 10.03 -7.52 -0.32
N THR A 359 9.39 -8.60 0.16
CA THR A 359 8.62 -9.56 -0.64
C THR A 359 7.14 -9.21 -0.47
N TRP A 360 6.63 -8.30 -1.30
CA TRP A 360 5.35 -7.62 -1.09
C TRP A 360 4.32 -7.83 -2.22
N GLU A 361 4.65 -8.64 -3.23
CA GLU A 361 3.78 -8.91 -4.38
C GLU A 361 2.42 -9.53 -3.98
N TYR A 362 2.38 -10.23 -2.87
CA TYR A 362 1.17 -10.88 -2.34
C TYR A 362 0.55 -10.14 -1.14
N ARG A 363 0.97 -8.91 -0.82
CA ARG A 363 0.38 -8.11 0.26
C ARG A 363 -0.84 -7.34 -0.22
N LYS A 364 -1.87 -7.25 0.63
CA LYS A 364 -3.14 -6.55 0.34
C LYS A 364 -2.92 -5.09 -0.04
N GLN A 365 -1.96 -4.41 0.59
CA GLN A 365 -1.63 -3.01 0.32
C GLN A 365 -1.18 -2.82 -1.14
N THR A 366 -0.38 -3.73 -1.68
CA THR A 366 0.06 -3.69 -3.09
C THR A 366 -1.13 -3.66 -4.03
N TRP A 367 -2.02 -4.63 -3.92
CA TRP A 367 -3.18 -4.78 -4.80
C TRP A 367 -4.23 -3.69 -4.58
N LEU A 368 -4.39 -3.25 -3.33
CA LEU A 368 -5.29 -2.14 -2.98
C LEU A 368 -4.86 -0.86 -3.69
N PHE A 369 -3.59 -0.46 -3.59
CA PHE A 369 -3.14 0.80 -4.17
C PHE A 369 -3.03 0.75 -5.69
N LEU A 370 -2.61 -0.39 -6.28
CA LEU A 370 -2.66 -0.57 -7.73
C LEU A 370 -4.11 -0.47 -8.25
N GLY A 371 -5.05 -1.15 -7.61
CA GLY A 371 -6.46 -1.13 -7.98
C GLY A 371 -7.09 0.26 -7.80
N LEU A 372 -6.84 0.94 -6.67
CA LEU A 372 -7.40 2.27 -6.42
C LEU A 372 -6.84 3.35 -7.36
N ALA A 373 -5.61 3.23 -7.84
CA ALA A 373 -5.07 4.12 -8.87
C ALA A 373 -5.88 4.01 -10.18
N VAL A 374 -6.24 2.79 -10.57
CA VAL A 374 -7.08 2.52 -11.75
C VAL A 374 -8.52 2.98 -11.54
N VAL A 375 -9.08 2.75 -10.33
CA VAL A 375 -10.41 3.27 -9.95
C VAL A 375 -10.43 4.79 -10.06
N SER A 376 -9.44 5.46 -9.50
CA SER A 376 -9.30 6.92 -9.51
C SER A 376 -9.28 7.47 -10.95
N SER A 377 -8.48 6.87 -11.84
CA SER A 377 -8.43 7.27 -13.25
C SER A 377 -9.79 7.13 -13.95
N ALA A 378 -10.51 6.04 -13.68
CA ALA A 378 -11.82 5.81 -14.27
C ALA A 378 -12.85 6.88 -13.90
N LEU A 379 -12.77 7.42 -12.68
CA LEU A 379 -13.68 8.47 -12.23
C LEU A 379 -13.49 9.76 -13.03
N TRP A 380 -12.24 10.12 -13.33
CA TRP A 380 -11.93 11.33 -14.10
C TRP A 380 -12.31 11.23 -15.58
N HIS A 381 -12.13 10.07 -16.20
CA HIS A 381 -12.54 9.87 -17.60
C HIS A 381 -14.06 9.91 -17.79
N GLN A 382 -14.84 9.51 -16.77
CA GLN A 382 -16.29 9.60 -16.82
C GLN A 382 -16.80 11.06 -16.74
N GLU A 383 -16.09 11.95 -16.03
CA GLU A 383 -16.44 13.38 -15.94
C GLU A 383 -16.13 14.17 -17.23
N THR A 384 -15.22 13.69 -18.06
CA THR A 384 -14.79 14.37 -19.29
C THR A 384 -15.58 13.96 -20.54
N GLU A 385 -16.44 12.94 -20.47
CA GLU A 385 -17.29 12.55 -21.61
C GLU A 385 -18.41 13.58 -21.86
N PRO A 386 -18.60 14.06 -23.14
CA PRO A 386 -19.70 14.95 -23.49
C PRO A 386 -21.05 14.27 -23.22
N GLY A 387 -21.82 14.76 -22.27
CA GLY A 387 -23.13 14.21 -21.87
C GLY A 387 -23.22 13.69 -20.43
N ALA A 388 -22.11 13.58 -19.71
CA ALA A 388 -22.10 13.14 -18.31
C ALA A 388 -22.51 14.25 -17.32
N GLN A 389 -22.55 15.53 -17.76
CA GLN A 389 -22.80 16.70 -16.90
C GLN A 389 -24.22 16.75 -16.27
N THR A 390 -25.15 15.92 -16.72
CA THR A 390 -26.54 15.91 -16.22
C THR A 390 -26.81 14.87 -15.12
N ARG A 391 -25.83 14.05 -14.72
CA ARG A 391 -26.04 12.92 -13.77
C ARG A 391 -25.30 13.00 -12.44
N LEU A 392 -24.50 14.03 -12.20
CA LEU A 392 -23.74 14.15 -10.94
C LEU A 392 -24.33 15.23 -10.03
N PRO A 393 -24.55 14.90 -8.73
CA PRO A 393 -24.86 15.92 -7.75
C PRO A 393 -23.59 16.74 -7.48
N ALA A 394 -23.66 18.06 -7.75
CA ALA A 394 -22.67 19.09 -7.45
C ALA A 394 -21.22 18.80 -7.92
N ARG A 395 -20.78 19.60 -8.90
CA ARG A 395 -19.36 19.70 -9.31
C ARG A 395 -18.46 19.66 -8.08
N LEU A 396 -17.57 18.70 -8.05
CA LEU A 396 -16.43 18.74 -7.14
C LEU A 396 -15.52 19.87 -7.60
N ASP A 397 -15.71 21.06 -7.04
CA ASP A 397 -14.69 22.10 -7.09
C ASP A 397 -13.46 21.58 -6.36
N VAL A 398 -12.57 20.93 -7.11
CA VAL A 398 -11.23 20.59 -6.65
C VAL A 398 -10.39 21.86 -6.72
N SER A 399 -10.77 22.87 -5.94
CA SER A 399 -9.92 24.02 -5.71
C SER A 399 -8.86 23.62 -4.67
N VAL A 400 -7.62 23.75 -5.05
CA VAL A 400 -6.51 23.77 -4.07
C VAL A 400 -6.78 24.94 -3.14
N ALA A 401 -6.82 24.72 -1.83
CA ALA A 401 -7.10 25.75 -0.85
C ALA A 401 -6.11 26.95 -1.07
N GLY A 402 -6.57 27.98 -1.75
CA GLY A 402 -5.74 29.15 -2.10
C GLY A 402 -6.08 29.85 -3.41
N GLN A 403 -7.02 29.33 -4.23
CA GLN A 403 -7.43 29.99 -5.48
C GLN A 403 -8.83 30.65 -5.42
N GLU A 404 -9.41 30.85 -4.25
CA GLU A 404 -10.58 31.74 -4.11
C GLU A 404 -10.11 33.20 -4.07
N ASN A 405 -10.56 34.00 -5.06
CA ASN A 405 -10.42 35.43 -5.30
C ASN A 405 -9.20 35.87 -6.12
N ARG A 406 -9.33 35.71 -7.42
CA ARG A 406 -8.90 36.67 -8.44
C ARG A 406 -9.86 36.52 -9.63
N ASP A 407 -10.97 37.20 -9.52
CA ASP A 407 -11.73 37.83 -10.61
C ASP A 407 -12.51 39.00 -10.00
#